data_a2efa51d55ff1020d2c77d4b0014673f
#
_entry.id   a2efa51d55ff1020d2c77d4b0014673f
#
_cell.length_a   1.000
_cell.length_b   1.000
_cell.length_c   1.000
_cell.angle_alpha   90.00
_cell.angle_beta   90.00
_cell.angle_gamma   90.00
#
_symmetry.space_group_name_H-M   'P 1'
#
loop_
_entity.id
_entity.type
_entity.pdbx_description
1 polymer ?
#
loop_
_entity_poly.entity_id
_entity_poly.type
_entity_poly.pdbx_seq_one_letter_code
_entity_poly.pdbx_strand_id
1 'polypeptide(L)'
;MPLTPPALAVFDLETTGVDVATARIVTAYVGVMGVDGSLVASRSWLADPGVEIPAGAAAIHGVTTERARAEGRPAATVVREIVDELASRSADGLPLVVYNAPYDLTLLKHEAKRHHAGPFVPPPV
;
A
#
# COMPACT_ATOMS: atom_id res chain seq x y z
N MET A 1 -11.86 17.76 15.71
CA MET A 1 -12.99 16.98 15.19
C MET A 1 -13.11 17.21 13.68
N PRO A 2 -13.13 16.18 12.92
CA PRO A 2 -13.38 16.37 11.50
C PRO A 2 -14.80 16.84 11.29
N LEU A 3 -14.96 17.87 10.48
CA LEU A 3 -16.28 18.42 10.14
C LEU A 3 -16.95 17.63 9.02
N THR A 4 -16.13 16.85 8.28
CA THR A 4 -16.59 16.08 7.14
C THR A 4 -16.49 14.59 7.47
N PRO A 5 -17.62 13.85 7.38
CA PRO A 5 -17.58 12.40 7.61
C PRO A 5 -16.69 11.70 6.57
N PRO A 6 -15.99 10.62 6.95
CA PRO A 6 -15.26 9.81 5.98
C PRO A 6 -16.23 9.12 5.02
N ALA A 7 -15.88 9.07 3.73
CA ALA A 7 -16.73 8.51 2.68
C ALA A 7 -16.11 7.29 2.01
N LEU A 8 -14.78 7.29 1.80
CA LEU A 8 -14.09 6.20 1.15
C LEU A 8 -12.61 6.20 1.53
N ALA A 9 -11.95 5.08 1.30
CA ALA A 9 -10.50 4.96 1.42
C ALA A 9 -9.88 4.82 0.03
N VAL A 10 -8.68 5.35 -0.14
CA VAL A 10 -7.89 5.27 -1.37
C VAL A 10 -6.61 4.50 -1.06
N PHE A 11 -6.24 3.57 -1.93
CA PHE A 11 -5.04 2.75 -1.76
C PHE A 11 -4.22 2.74 -3.03
N ASP A 12 -2.91 2.93 -2.88
CA ASP A 12 -1.98 2.92 -4.01
C ASP A 12 -0.63 2.33 -3.60
N LEU A 13 -0.01 1.59 -4.52
CA LEU A 13 1.31 1.00 -4.35
C LEU A 13 2.24 1.43 -5.49
N GLU A 14 3.52 1.63 -5.14
CA GLU A 14 4.63 1.62 -6.09
C GLU A 14 5.47 0.39 -5.79
N THR A 15 5.93 -0.30 -6.83
CA THR A 15 6.51 -1.64 -6.68
C THR A 15 7.77 -1.82 -7.53
N THR A 16 8.43 -2.98 -7.35
CA THR A 16 9.64 -3.31 -8.10
C THR A 16 9.36 -3.79 -9.52
N GLY A 17 8.12 -4.13 -9.86
CA GLY A 17 7.80 -4.65 -11.19
C GLY A 17 6.34 -4.96 -11.37
N VAL A 18 6.00 -5.63 -12.50
CA VAL A 18 4.62 -5.86 -12.91
C VAL A 18 4.11 -7.27 -12.60
N ASP A 19 4.99 -8.21 -12.27
CA ASP A 19 4.60 -9.58 -11.94
C ASP A 19 4.20 -9.64 -10.45
N VAL A 20 2.92 -9.80 -10.18
CA VAL A 20 2.38 -9.79 -8.81
C VAL A 20 2.95 -10.89 -7.92
N ALA A 21 3.43 -11.98 -8.50
CA ALA A 21 3.98 -13.10 -7.73
C ALA A 21 5.40 -12.81 -7.23
N THR A 22 6.16 -11.99 -7.93
CA THR A 22 7.57 -11.72 -7.63
C THR A 22 7.86 -10.29 -7.24
N ALA A 23 7.02 -9.34 -7.62
CA ALA A 23 7.21 -7.93 -7.31
C ALA A 23 7.11 -7.68 -5.80
N ARG A 24 7.82 -6.66 -5.34
CA ARG A 24 7.86 -6.23 -3.94
C ARG A 24 7.33 -4.82 -3.82
N ILE A 25 6.70 -4.51 -2.68
CA ILE A 25 6.25 -3.16 -2.38
C ILE A 25 7.45 -2.26 -2.11
N VAL A 26 7.47 -1.10 -2.74
CA VAL A 26 8.44 -0.03 -2.50
C VAL A 26 7.79 1.10 -1.70
N THR A 27 6.68 1.63 -2.18
CA THR A 27 5.90 2.62 -1.43
C THR A 27 4.44 2.20 -1.37
N ALA A 28 3.75 2.68 -0.34
CA ALA A 28 2.32 2.49 -0.20
C ALA A 28 1.68 3.77 0.36
N TYR A 29 0.41 3.97 0.01
CA TYR A 29 -0.38 5.09 0.46
C TYR A 29 -1.80 4.63 0.75
N VAL A 30 -2.33 5.03 1.90
CA VAL A 30 -3.75 4.87 2.23
C VAL A 30 -4.28 6.23 2.65
N GLY A 31 -5.27 6.73 1.93
CA GLY A 31 -5.94 7.99 2.24
C GLY A 31 -7.40 7.75 2.59
N VAL A 32 -7.95 8.63 3.41
CA VAL A 32 -9.37 8.64 3.73
C VAL A 32 -9.94 9.96 3.22
N MET A 33 -10.91 9.86 2.31
CA MET A 33 -11.57 11.01 1.70
C MET A 33 -12.93 11.22 2.35
N GLY A 34 -13.27 12.48 2.60
CA GLY A 34 -14.58 12.86 3.09
C GLY A 34 -15.63 12.98 1.98
N VAL A 35 -16.87 13.13 2.37
CA VAL A 35 -18.01 13.26 1.44
C VAL A 35 -17.91 14.51 0.57
N ASP A 36 -17.15 15.52 0.99
CA ASP A 36 -16.91 16.76 0.23
C ASP A 36 -15.66 16.68 -0.66
N GLY A 37 -15.00 15.51 -0.71
CA GLY A 37 -13.79 15.33 -1.49
C GLY A 37 -12.50 15.76 -0.78
N SER A 38 -12.57 16.23 0.45
CA SER A 38 -11.38 16.60 1.22
C SER A 38 -10.65 15.37 1.76
N LEU A 39 -9.33 15.50 1.93
CA LEU A 39 -8.52 14.46 2.56
C LEU A 39 -8.66 14.60 4.07
N VAL A 40 -9.25 13.58 4.71
CA VAL A 40 -9.50 13.57 6.16
C VAL A 40 -8.30 13.03 6.92
N ALA A 41 -7.68 11.98 6.38
CA ALA A 41 -6.50 11.34 6.97
C ALA A 41 -5.71 10.65 5.88
N SER A 42 -4.41 10.45 6.11
CA SER A 42 -3.58 9.69 5.19
C SER A 42 -2.41 9.07 5.92
N ARG A 43 -1.89 7.99 5.33
CA ARG A 43 -0.71 7.31 5.81
C ARG A 43 0.11 6.83 4.62
N SER A 44 1.43 7.02 4.72
CA SER A 44 2.36 6.62 3.65
C SER A 44 3.47 5.76 4.24
N TRP A 45 4.02 4.88 3.41
CA TRP A 45 5.13 4.00 3.78
C TRP A 45 6.19 4.02 2.70
N LEU A 46 7.45 3.94 3.13
CA LEU A 46 8.58 3.59 2.28
C LEU A 46 9.19 2.31 2.85
N ALA A 47 9.27 1.28 2.01
CA ALA A 47 9.82 -0.01 2.40
C ALA A 47 11.23 -0.19 1.83
N ASP A 48 12.08 -0.87 2.60
CA ASP A 48 13.22 -1.56 2.02
C ASP A 48 12.71 -2.92 1.53
N PRO A 49 12.59 -3.13 0.21
CA PRO A 49 11.95 -4.35 -0.30
C PRO A 49 12.81 -5.60 -0.12
N GLY A 50 14.07 -5.45 0.32
CA GLY A 50 14.99 -6.57 0.48
C GLY A 50 15.56 -7.11 -0.82
N VAL A 51 15.20 -6.52 -1.94
CA VAL A 51 15.71 -6.87 -3.27
C VAL A 51 16.06 -5.58 -4.00
N GLU A 52 16.82 -5.71 -5.07
CA GLU A 52 17.16 -4.56 -5.89
C GLU A 52 15.92 -4.02 -6.63
N ILE A 53 15.79 -2.69 -6.69
CA ILE A 53 14.73 -2.04 -7.45
C ILE A 53 15.24 -1.85 -8.87
N PRO A 54 14.61 -2.47 -9.89
CA PRO A 54 15.05 -2.29 -11.27
C PRO A 54 15.05 -0.83 -11.70
N ALA A 55 15.99 -0.45 -12.55
CA ALA A 55 16.12 0.92 -13.03
C ALA A 55 14.83 1.41 -13.71
N GLY A 56 14.13 0.54 -14.43
CA GLY A 56 12.86 0.90 -15.06
C GLY A 56 11.77 1.26 -14.07
N ALA A 57 11.68 0.53 -12.96
CA ALA A 57 10.74 0.85 -11.89
C ALA A 57 11.13 2.14 -11.19
N ALA A 58 12.41 2.30 -10.84
CA ALA A 58 12.91 3.51 -10.20
C ALA A 58 12.68 4.76 -11.06
N ALA A 59 12.76 4.63 -12.38
CA ALA A 59 12.48 5.74 -13.29
C ALA A 59 11.01 6.18 -13.23
N ILE A 60 10.11 5.26 -12.93
CA ILE A 60 8.67 5.55 -12.85
C ILE A 60 8.31 6.21 -11.52
N HIS A 61 8.73 5.63 -10.39
CA HIS A 61 8.29 6.13 -9.08
C HIS A 61 9.36 6.93 -8.32
N GLY A 62 10.57 7.03 -8.86
CA GLY A 62 11.61 7.89 -8.30
C GLY A 62 12.34 7.33 -7.08
N VAL A 63 12.12 6.08 -6.69
CA VAL A 63 12.81 5.47 -5.55
C VAL A 63 13.88 4.52 -6.03
N THR A 64 15.13 4.82 -5.67
CA THR A 64 16.28 3.94 -5.98
C THR A 64 16.47 2.89 -4.90
N THR A 65 17.23 1.83 -5.24
CA THR A 65 17.60 0.81 -4.26
C THR A 65 18.33 1.42 -3.06
N GLU A 66 19.24 2.34 -3.31
CA GLU A 66 20.03 2.99 -2.26
C GLU A 66 19.15 3.78 -1.30
N ARG A 67 18.19 4.53 -1.83
CA ARG A 67 17.27 5.30 -0.99
C ARG A 67 16.37 4.38 -0.17
N ALA A 68 15.85 3.32 -0.77
CA ALA A 68 14.99 2.37 -0.07
C ALA A 68 15.74 1.68 1.07
N ARG A 69 17.01 1.34 0.86
CA ARG A 69 17.84 0.73 1.90
C ARG A 69 18.18 1.70 3.02
N ALA A 70 18.41 2.97 2.69
CA ALA A 70 18.81 4.00 3.66
C ALA A 70 17.63 4.52 4.48
N GLU A 71 16.46 4.69 3.86
CA GLU A 71 15.32 5.39 4.46
C GLU A 71 14.11 4.49 4.66
N GLY A 72 14.05 3.34 3.98
CA GLY A 72 12.90 2.44 4.05
C GLY A 72 12.86 1.65 5.35
N ARG A 73 11.65 1.32 5.76
CA ARG A 73 11.43 0.45 6.91
C ARG A 73 11.43 -1.01 6.43
N PRO A 74 11.69 -1.99 7.31
CA PRO A 74 11.68 -3.40 6.92
C PRO A 74 10.38 -3.79 6.22
N ALA A 75 10.51 -4.54 5.12
CA ALA A 75 9.35 -4.92 4.31
C ALA A 75 8.27 -5.64 5.11
N ALA A 76 8.65 -6.57 6.00
CA ALA A 76 7.71 -7.30 6.83
C ALA A 76 6.87 -6.38 7.72
N THR A 77 7.49 -5.35 8.29
CA THR A 77 6.80 -4.36 9.12
C THR A 77 5.83 -3.53 8.29
N VAL A 78 6.29 -3.05 7.13
CA VAL A 78 5.47 -2.23 6.23
C VAL A 78 4.25 -3.02 5.75
N VAL A 79 4.46 -4.25 5.30
CA VAL A 79 3.35 -5.10 4.81
C VAL A 79 2.32 -5.33 5.91
N ARG A 80 2.76 -5.63 7.13
CA ARG A 80 1.84 -5.83 8.26
C ARG A 80 1.03 -4.58 8.56
N GLU A 81 1.67 -3.42 8.57
CA GLU A 81 0.98 -2.15 8.85
C GLU A 81 -0.02 -1.80 7.76
N ILE A 82 0.30 -2.08 6.49
CA ILE A 82 -0.63 -1.88 5.38
C ILE A 82 -1.87 -2.77 5.55
N VAL A 83 -1.65 -4.05 5.81
CA VAL A 83 -2.75 -5.01 6.00
C VAL A 83 -3.64 -4.56 7.15
N ASP A 84 -3.05 -4.15 8.28
CA ASP A 84 -3.80 -3.69 9.45
C ASP A 84 -4.58 -2.40 9.14
N GLU A 85 -3.98 -1.48 8.40
CA GLU A 85 -4.63 -0.22 8.02
C GLU A 85 -5.84 -0.49 7.12
N LEU A 86 -5.70 -1.33 6.11
CA LEU A 86 -6.81 -1.67 5.22
C LEU A 86 -7.91 -2.41 5.96
N ALA A 87 -7.57 -3.32 6.86
CA ALA A 87 -8.54 -4.03 7.69
C ALA A 87 -9.33 -3.05 8.57
N SER A 88 -8.65 -2.06 9.15
CA SER A 88 -9.28 -1.04 9.96
C SER A 88 -10.27 -0.18 9.15
N ARG A 89 -9.86 0.23 7.95
CA ARG A 89 -10.75 1.00 7.08
C ARG A 89 -11.96 0.18 6.63
N SER A 90 -11.76 -1.10 6.32
CA SER A 90 -12.85 -2.01 5.98
C SER A 90 -13.81 -2.21 7.16
N ALA A 91 -13.30 -2.35 8.37
CA ALA A 91 -14.11 -2.46 9.58
C ALA A 91 -14.94 -1.20 9.84
N ASP A 92 -14.44 -0.03 9.42
CA ASP A 92 -15.17 1.24 9.48
C ASP A 92 -16.27 1.33 8.40
N GLY A 93 -16.39 0.34 7.53
CA GLY A 93 -17.36 0.32 6.46
C GLY A 93 -17.02 1.17 5.25
N LEU A 94 -15.77 1.62 5.12
CA LEU A 94 -15.36 2.47 4.01
C LEU A 94 -15.12 1.64 2.75
N PRO A 95 -15.72 1.97 1.61
CA PRO A 95 -15.34 1.35 0.35
C PRO A 95 -13.91 1.75 -0.01
N LEU A 96 -13.19 0.83 -0.65
CA LEU A 96 -11.80 1.04 -1.05
C LEU A 96 -11.74 1.34 -2.55
N VAL A 97 -11.06 2.43 -2.89
CA VAL A 97 -10.81 2.82 -4.28
C VAL A 97 -9.34 2.59 -4.60
N VAL A 98 -9.08 1.79 -5.63
CA VAL A 98 -7.73 1.44 -6.06
C VAL A 98 -7.65 1.62 -7.57
N TYR A 99 -6.62 2.33 -8.05
CA TYR A 99 -6.48 2.61 -9.50
C TYR A 99 -6.40 1.32 -10.31
N ASN A 100 -5.60 0.34 -9.85
CA ASN A 100 -5.48 -0.97 -10.52
C ASN A 100 -5.67 -2.08 -9.47
N ALA A 101 -6.90 -2.22 -8.98
CA ALA A 101 -7.22 -3.11 -7.88
C ALA A 101 -6.75 -4.56 -8.08
N PRO A 102 -6.93 -5.19 -9.27
CA PRO A 102 -6.43 -6.56 -9.48
C PRO A 102 -4.93 -6.67 -9.27
N TYR A 103 -4.15 -5.66 -9.64
CA TYR A 103 -2.71 -5.67 -9.46
C TYR A 103 -2.34 -5.41 -8.00
N ASP A 104 -2.77 -4.27 -7.44
CA ASP A 104 -2.34 -3.82 -6.12
C ASP A 104 -2.78 -4.79 -5.01
N LEU A 105 -4.03 -5.24 -5.05
CA LEU A 105 -4.56 -6.13 -4.03
C LEU A 105 -3.98 -7.54 -4.12
N THR A 106 -3.75 -8.03 -5.34
CA THR A 106 -3.12 -9.34 -5.54
C THR A 106 -1.67 -9.32 -5.07
N LEU A 107 -0.93 -8.26 -5.39
CA LEU A 107 0.45 -8.11 -4.96
C LEU A 107 0.52 -8.04 -3.43
N LEU A 108 -0.35 -7.27 -2.80
CA LEU A 108 -0.40 -7.20 -1.34
C LEU A 108 -0.71 -8.55 -0.71
N LYS A 109 -1.59 -9.34 -1.33
CA LYS A 109 -1.88 -10.69 -0.86
C LYS A 109 -0.64 -11.58 -0.89
N HIS A 110 0.15 -11.54 -1.97
CA HIS A 110 1.42 -12.27 -2.06
C HIS A 110 2.43 -11.78 -1.02
N GLU A 111 2.53 -10.47 -0.83
CA GLU A 111 3.44 -9.90 0.17
C GLU A 111 3.04 -10.29 1.60
N ALA A 112 1.74 -10.26 1.90
CA ALA A 112 1.25 -10.67 3.21
C ALA A 112 1.60 -12.13 3.51
N LYS A 113 1.47 -13.01 2.53
CA LYS A 113 1.85 -14.41 2.66
C LYS A 113 3.36 -14.56 2.83
N ARG A 114 4.15 -13.83 2.04
CA ARG A 114 5.62 -13.90 2.08
C ARG A 114 6.18 -13.48 3.44
N HIS A 115 5.59 -12.44 4.03
CA HIS A 115 6.06 -11.87 5.29
C HIS A 115 5.29 -12.34 6.52
N HIS A 116 4.44 -13.33 6.36
CA HIS A 116 3.63 -13.89 7.46
C HIS A 116 2.84 -12.81 8.21
N ALA A 117 2.28 -11.86 7.45
CA ALA A 117 1.49 -10.77 8.02
C ALA A 117 0.05 -11.18 8.35
N GLY A 118 -0.24 -12.48 8.31
CA GLY A 118 -1.57 -13.03 8.52
C GLY A 118 -2.36 -13.11 7.22
N PRO A 119 -3.53 -13.74 7.24
CA PRO A 119 -4.37 -13.79 6.05
C PRO A 119 -4.86 -12.39 5.70
N PHE A 120 -4.76 -12.05 4.42
CA PHE A 120 -5.31 -10.81 3.89
C PHE A 120 -6.46 -11.16 2.95
N VAL A 121 -7.66 -10.74 3.31
CA VAL A 121 -8.85 -10.87 2.47
C VAL A 121 -9.12 -9.48 1.88
N PRO A 122 -8.94 -9.31 0.55
CA PRO A 122 -9.18 -8.00 -0.06
C PRO A 122 -10.59 -7.51 0.20
N PRO A 123 -10.77 -6.24 0.61
CA PRO A 123 -12.11 -5.68 0.78
C PRO A 123 -12.78 -5.47 -0.58
N PRO A 124 -14.10 -5.31 -0.59
CA PRO A 124 -14.81 -4.91 -1.82
C PRO A 124 -14.31 -3.54 -2.30
N VAL A 125 -14.20 -3.39 -3.59
CA VAL A 125 -13.76 -2.14 -4.23
C VAL A 125 -14.85 -1.56 -5.12
#